data_30cfc83b11ecf88a318d70f61e6a50e1
#
_entry.id   30cfc83b11ecf88a318d70f61e6a50e1
#
_cell.length_a   1.000
_cell.length_b   1.000
_cell.length_c   1.000
_cell.angle_alpha   90.00
_cell.angle_beta   90.00
_cell.angle_gamma   90.00
#
_symmetry.space_group_name_H-M   'P 1'
#
loop_
_entity.id
_entity.type
_entity.pdbx_description
1 polymer ?
#
loop_
_entity_poly.entity_id
_entity_poly.type
_entity_poly.pdbx_seq_one_letter_code
_entity_poly.pdbx_strand_id
1 'polypeptide(L)'
;LYIVFNFKQLKNKGVIRKIAINVIFILAITTFFTVPLMEHKILGNYVIFNSTSMKSLPSDVQNSTIKISQLFKDIGEVNGVSFKIGIPLIILTLLGIVSYKKVDKNIRSEYITFAVIAMISLVMVTKLFPWIIMPKTLTTLQFAWRMLAFFEFALSIICAINLYYFVEMIAKDKENLYNVLFAISIALIIVSMVKIDYNYSYEDEKNLTDEEYEAQIAEKTSIWSINRDYLPKKVDTKALGKSYLDYREDKVYVLDGNATIINEKKKDLQLEFDIENYKANTILELPYIYYLGYTVTTGQNEKIQMFESDNGMLAIKLDENIESAHITVKYTGTIIEKVSYLISAISIITFIGYVIYSKKQDI
;
A
#
# COMPACT_ATOMS: atom_id res chain seq x y z
N LEU A 1 -18.12 3.15 13.53
CA LEU A 1 -18.24 3.13 14.99
C LEU A 1 -18.32 4.54 15.58
N TYR A 2 -17.36 5.46 15.35
CA TYR A 2 -17.39 6.83 15.90
C TYR A 2 -18.71 7.56 15.56
N ILE A 3 -19.18 7.48 14.34
CA ILE A 3 -20.45 8.04 13.88
C ILE A 3 -21.64 7.45 14.65
N VAL A 4 -21.62 6.15 14.92
CA VAL A 4 -22.69 5.45 15.65
C VAL A 4 -22.76 5.96 17.10
N PHE A 5 -21.63 6.10 17.77
CA PHE A 5 -21.59 6.60 19.16
C PHE A 5 -21.96 8.09 19.27
N ASN A 6 -21.70 8.87 18.22
CA ASN A 6 -21.98 10.31 18.18
C ASN A 6 -23.22 10.65 17.30
N PHE A 7 -24.11 9.70 17.06
CA PHE A 7 -25.24 9.86 16.15
C PHE A 7 -26.12 11.10 16.43
N LYS A 8 -26.24 11.51 17.70
CA LYS A 8 -26.99 12.71 18.08
C LYS A 8 -26.42 13.98 17.45
N GLN A 9 -25.08 14.03 17.24
CA GLN A 9 -24.41 15.18 16.62
C GLN A 9 -24.72 15.28 15.11
N LEU A 10 -25.08 14.17 14.46
CA LEU A 10 -25.48 14.17 13.05
C LEU A 10 -26.82 14.86 12.79
N LYS A 11 -27.61 15.20 13.83
CA LYS A 11 -28.81 16.01 13.67
C LYS A 11 -28.48 17.47 13.37
N ASN A 12 -27.26 17.90 13.63
CA ASN A 12 -26.80 19.26 13.33
C ASN A 12 -26.37 19.36 11.86
N LYS A 13 -27.08 20.18 11.06
CA LYS A 13 -26.76 20.43 9.64
C LYS A 13 -25.33 20.93 9.42
N GLY A 14 -24.79 21.72 10.35
CA GLY A 14 -23.41 22.22 10.31
C GLY A 14 -22.38 21.07 10.41
N VAL A 15 -22.65 20.09 11.28
CA VAL A 15 -21.78 18.91 11.42
C VAL A 15 -21.82 18.05 10.16
N ILE A 16 -23.01 17.80 9.62
CA ILE A 16 -23.14 17.03 8.36
C ILE A 16 -22.39 17.73 7.22
N ARG A 17 -22.52 19.04 7.09
CA ARG A 17 -21.79 19.81 6.07
C ARG A 17 -20.28 19.68 6.22
N LYS A 18 -19.75 19.82 7.44
CA LYS A 18 -18.30 19.63 7.71
C LYS A 18 -17.84 18.22 7.36
N ILE A 19 -18.61 17.18 7.72
CA ILE A 19 -18.31 15.79 7.37
C ILE A 19 -18.29 15.61 5.85
N ALA A 20 -19.31 16.12 5.13
CA ALA A 20 -19.38 16.00 3.68
C ALA A 20 -18.19 16.68 2.98
N ILE A 21 -17.80 17.88 3.41
CA ILE A 21 -16.63 18.58 2.90
C ILE A 21 -15.35 17.75 3.12
N ASN A 22 -15.15 17.20 4.33
CA ASN A 22 -13.99 16.39 4.62
C ASN A 22 -13.97 15.10 3.78
N VAL A 23 -15.10 14.45 3.59
CA VAL A 23 -15.20 13.24 2.72
C VAL A 23 -14.82 13.59 1.27
N ILE A 24 -15.31 14.73 0.74
CA ILE A 24 -14.95 15.20 -0.60
C ILE A 24 -13.43 15.41 -0.70
N PHE A 25 -12.81 16.08 0.28
CA PHE A 25 -11.36 16.27 0.29
C PHE A 25 -10.60 14.96 0.39
N ILE A 26 -11.02 14.03 1.25
CA ILE A 26 -10.39 12.71 1.35
C ILE A 26 -10.43 11.99 0.00
N LEU A 27 -11.61 11.93 -0.64
CA LEU A 27 -11.76 11.30 -1.95
C LEU A 27 -10.88 11.99 -3.00
N ALA A 28 -10.87 13.32 -3.05
CA ALA A 28 -10.10 14.08 -4.01
C ALA A 28 -8.57 13.98 -3.77
N ILE A 29 -8.12 13.99 -2.53
CA ILE A 29 -6.70 13.82 -2.18
C ILE A 29 -6.22 12.41 -2.52
N THR A 30 -7.06 11.39 -2.33
CA THR A 30 -6.68 10.00 -2.58
C THR A 30 -6.83 9.56 -4.04
N THR A 31 -7.24 10.45 -4.96
CA THR A 31 -7.40 10.11 -6.38
C THR A 31 -6.11 9.62 -7.02
N PHE A 32 -4.94 10.11 -6.59
CA PHE A 32 -3.64 9.67 -7.09
C PHE A 32 -3.41 8.17 -6.99
N PHE A 33 -4.07 7.52 -6.06
CA PHE A 33 -3.99 6.08 -5.84
C PHE A 33 -5.26 5.36 -6.30
N THR A 34 -6.43 5.87 -5.91
CA THR A 34 -7.70 5.16 -6.12
C THR A 34 -8.11 5.10 -7.58
N VAL A 35 -7.87 6.17 -8.33
CA VAL A 35 -8.29 6.26 -9.74
C VAL A 35 -7.40 5.40 -10.64
N PRO A 36 -6.05 5.44 -10.58
CA PRO A 36 -5.19 4.50 -11.31
C PRO A 36 -5.46 3.03 -10.92
N LEU A 37 -5.69 2.74 -9.64
CA LEU A 37 -6.04 1.39 -9.21
C LEU A 37 -7.32 0.90 -9.88
N MET A 38 -8.35 1.75 -10.00
CA MET A 38 -9.60 1.42 -10.70
C MET A 38 -9.38 1.27 -12.20
N GLU A 39 -8.56 2.11 -12.83
CA GLU A 39 -8.17 1.97 -14.24
C GLU A 39 -7.56 0.59 -14.49
N HIS A 40 -6.54 0.22 -13.71
CA HIS A 40 -5.90 -1.08 -13.81
C HIS A 40 -6.85 -2.25 -13.51
N LYS A 41 -7.80 -2.07 -12.59
CA LYS A 41 -8.80 -3.09 -12.28
C LYS A 41 -9.80 -3.30 -13.42
N ILE A 42 -10.18 -2.24 -14.13
CA ILE A 42 -11.19 -2.29 -15.19
C ILE A 42 -10.57 -2.69 -16.52
N LEU A 43 -9.42 -2.12 -16.87
CA LEU A 43 -8.78 -2.29 -18.16
C LEU A 43 -7.67 -3.34 -18.17
N GLY A 44 -7.05 -3.59 -17.00
CA GLY A 44 -6.02 -4.59 -16.86
C GLY A 44 -6.60 -6.00 -16.66
N ASN A 45 -5.95 -6.97 -17.26
CA ASN A 45 -6.34 -8.39 -17.15
C ASN A 45 -5.39 -9.13 -16.20
N TYR A 46 -5.28 -8.65 -14.96
CA TYR A 46 -4.34 -9.21 -13.97
C TYR A 46 -4.93 -10.40 -13.21
N VAL A 47 -4.04 -11.30 -12.80
CA VAL A 47 -4.41 -12.50 -12.02
C VAL A 47 -5.19 -12.11 -10.76
N ILE A 48 -4.74 -11.08 -10.05
CA ILE A 48 -5.34 -10.59 -8.79
C ILE A 48 -6.84 -10.28 -8.90
N PHE A 49 -7.29 -9.69 -10.01
CA PHE A 49 -8.70 -9.31 -10.17
C PHE A 49 -9.59 -10.46 -10.60
N ASN A 50 -9.01 -11.56 -11.01
CA ASN A 50 -9.72 -12.68 -11.65
C ASN A 50 -9.55 -14.01 -10.91
N SER A 51 -8.55 -14.12 -10.01
CA SER A 51 -8.34 -15.36 -9.27
C SER A 51 -9.34 -15.51 -8.13
N THR A 52 -9.77 -16.75 -7.91
CA THR A 52 -10.51 -17.14 -6.70
C THR A 52 -9.65 -17.03 -5.44
N SER A 53 -8.32 -17.01 -5.58
CA SER A 53 -7.35 -16.90 -4.50
C SER A 53 -7.36 -15.56 -3.77
N MET A 54 -7.81 -14.48 -4.43
CA MET A 54 -7.97 -13.19 -3.78
C MET A 54 -9.27 -13.03 -2.98
N LYS A 55 -10.19 -13.93 -3.17
CA LYS A 55 -11.34 -14.03 -2.28
C LYS A 55 -10.89 -14.85 -1.08
N SER A 56 -10.18 -14.19 -0.15
CA SER A 56 -9.87 -14.82 1.13
C SER A 56 -11.13 -15.47 1.66
N LEU A 57 -11.09 -16.78 1.79
CA LEU A 57 -12.21 -17.49 2.38
C LEU A 57 -12.31 -17.04 3.84
N PRO A 58 -13.48 -17.03 4.45
CA PRO A 58 -13.63 -16.75 5.87
C PRO A 58 -12.69 -17.60 6.75
N SER A 59 -12.40 -18.84 6.31
CA SER A 59 -11.40 -19.74 6.92
C SER A 59 -9.98 -19.18 6.90
N ASP A 60 -9.57 -18.52 5.81
CA ASP A 60 -8.21 -17.99 5.66
C ASP A 60 -8.01 -16.82 6.61
N VAL A 61 -9.02 -15.92 6.71
CA VAL A 61 -9.01 -14.83 7.68
C VAL A 61 -8.99 -15.37 9.11
N GLN A 62 -9.79 -16.44 9.40
CA GLN A 62 -9.78 -17.09 10.71
C GLN A 62 -8.41 -17.69 11.05
N ASN A 63 -7.72 -18.27 10.07
CA ASN A 63 -6.39 -18.85 10.26
C ASN A 63 -5.29 -17.79 10.45
N SER A 64 -5.52 -16.57 9.98
CA SER A 64 -4.61 -15.42 10.15
C SER A 64 -4.76 -14.68 11.49
N THR A 65 -5.61 -15.17 12.40
CA THR A 65 -5.76 -14.63 13.75
C THR A 65 -4.52 -14.92 14.60
N ILE A 66 -4.23 -14.00 15.51
CA ILE A 66 -3.07 -14.13 16.41
C ILE A 66 -3.51 -14.46 17.85
N LYS A 67 -2.57 -14.97 18.64
CA LYS A 67 -2.75 -15.14 20.09
C LYS A 67 -2.44 -13.83 20.81
N ILE A 68 -3.17 -13.50 21.85
CA ILE A 68 -2.92 -12.29 22.67
C ILE A 68 -1.48 -12.24 23.18
N SER A 69 -0.87 -13.40 23.48
CA SER A 69 0.53 -13.46 23.91
C SER A 69 1.53 -12.95 22.87
N GLN A 70 1.21 -13.00 21.59
CA GLN A 70 2.06 -12.49 20.50
C GLN A 70 2.13 -10.96 20.47
N LEU A 71 1.17 -10.27 21.12
CA LEU A 71 1.20 -8.81 21.28
C LEU A 71 2.26 -8.33 22.29
N PHE A 72 2.80 -9.24 23.11
CA PHE A 72 3.74 -8.90 24.20
C PHE A 72 5.09 -9.59 24.06
N LYS A 73 5.24 -10.54 23.16
CA LYS A 73 6.48 -11.32 22.99
C LYS A 73 6.89 -11.32 21.53
N ASP A 74 8.19 -11.35 21.28
CA ASP A 74 8.77 -11.58 19.93
C ASP A 74 8.61 -13.04 19.48
N ILE A 75 7.57 -13.74 19.91
CA ILE A 75 7.35 -15.14 19.61
C ILE A 75 6.35 -15.26 18.48
N GLY A 76 6.86 -15.64 17.33
CA GLY A 76 6.09 -16.12 16.19
C GLY A 76 5.84 -15.06 15.15
N GLU A 77 6.73 -15.03 14.21
CA GLU A 77 6.49 -14.46 12.91
C GLU A 77 5.45 -15.30 12.20
N VAL A 78 4.27 -14.75 11.98
CA VAL A 78 3.38 -15.29 10.96
C VAL A 78 3.76 -14.58 9.68
N ASN A 79 4.41 -15.27 8.76
CA ASN A 79 4.91 -14.74 7.49
C ASN A 79 5.90 -13.56 7.63
N GLY A 80 6.77 -13.57 8.62
CA GLY A 80 7.78 -12.50 8.82
C GLY A 80 7.23 -11.20 9.42
N VAL A 81 6.00 -11.19 9.94
CA VAL A 81 5.39 -9.99 10.54
C VAL A 81 5.39 -10.09 12.06
N SER A 82 5.99 -9.12 12.74
CA SER A 82 5.89 -8.96 14.18
C SER A 82 4.59 -8.24 14.55
N PHE A 83 3.89 -8.75 15.58
CA PHE A 83 2.63 -8.18 16.06
C PHE A 83 2.76 -7.50 17.43
N LYS A 84 3.98 -7.17 17.83
CA LYS A 84 4.29 -6.64 19.17
C LYS A 84 3.78 -5.22 19.34
N ILE A 85 3.02 -5.00 20.40
CA ILE A 85 2.65 -3.65 20.85
C ILE A 85 3.88 -3.02 21.51
N GLY A 86 4.19 -1.78 21.14
CA GLY A 86 5.30 -1.06 21.74
C GLY A 86 5.14 -0.87 23.26
N ILE A 87 6.23 -1.04 24.01
CA ILE A 87 6.26 -0.84 25.46
C ILE A 87 5.65 0.51 25.89
N PRO A 88 5.89 1.64 25.18
CA PRO A 88 5.26 2.92 25.53
C PRO A 88 3.74 2.87 25.54
N LEU A 89 3.13 2.23 24.54
CA LEU A 89 1.67 2.11 24.49
C LEU A 89 1.11 1.32 25.66
N ILE A 90 1.82 0.28 26.09
CA ILE A 90 1.42 -0.51 27.27
C ILE A 90 1.49 0.36 28.54
N ILE A 91 2.62 1.04 28.76
CA ILE A 91 2.81 1.89 29.95
C ILE A 91 1.76 3.01 29.97
N LEU A 92 1.58 3.72 28.86
CA LEU A 92 0.64 4.83 28.77
C LEU A 92 -0.82 4.39 28.91
N THR A 93 -1.15 3.17 28.46
CA THR A 93 -2.47 2.58 28.73
C THR A 93 -2.68 2.34 30.21
N LEU A 94 -1.67 1.79 30.92
CA LEU A 94 -1.73 1.54 32.35
C LEU A 94 -1.85 2.83 33.17
N LEU A 95 -1.27 3.95 32.71
CA LEU A 95 -1.48 5.26 33.34
C LEU A 95 -2.95 5.66 33.39
N GLY A 96 -3.77 5.17 32.47
CA GLY A 96 -5.21 5.38 32.47
C GLY A 96 -5.91 4.92 33.76
N ILE A 97 -5.36 3.93 34.45
CA ILE A 97 -5.90 3.46 35.75
C ILE A 97 -5.96 4.63 36.77
N VAL A 98 -4.97 5.50 36.71
CA VAL A 98 -4.85 6.63 37.63
C VAL A 98 -5.48 7.89 37.05
N SER A 99 -5.21 8.20 35.77
CA SER A 99 -5.59 9.46 35.10
C SER A 99 -7.06 9.52 34.70
N TYR A 100 -7.72 8.39 34.41
CA TYR A 100 -9.10 8.37 33.89
C TYR A 100 -10.11 9.16 34.72
N LYS A 101 -9.97 9.12 36.08
CA LYS A 101 -10.86 9.86 36.98
C LYS A 101 -10.75 11.38 36.82
N LYS A 102 -9.65 11.86 36.27
CA LYS A 102 -9.37 13.29 36.03
C LYS A 102 -9.79 13.73 34.62
N VAL A 103 -10.07 12.79 33.72
CA VAL A 103 -10.51 13.11 32.36
C VAL A 103 -11.80 13.93 32.38
N ASP A 104 -11.80 15.05 31.69
CA ASP A 104 -12.96 15.94 31.57
C ASP A 104 -14.18 15.21 30.99
N LYS A 105 -15.36 15.60 31.48
CA LYS A 105 -16.61 14.99 31.03
C LYS A 105 -16.82 15.08 29.52
N ASN A 106 -16.36 16.16 28.90
CA ASN A 106 -16.49 16.39 27.46
C ASN A 106 -15.61 15.40 26.65
N ILE A 107 -14.40 15.09 27.14
CA ILE A 107 -13.44 14.19 26.50
C ILE A 107 -13.74 12.73 26.86
N ARG A 108 -14.43 12.48 27.96
CA ARG A 108 -14.73 11.11 28.44
C ARG A 108 -15.55 10.30 27.43
N SER A 109 -16.45 10.93 26.71
CA SER A 109 -17.23 10.25 25.65
C SER A 109 -16.33 9.77 24.52
N GLU A 110 -15.37 10.60 24.11
CA GLU A 110 -14.39 10.24 23.06
C GLU A 110 -13.44 9.15 23.56
N TYR A 111 -12.94 9.28 24.79
CA TYR A 111 -12.12 8.25 25.44
C TYR A 111 -12.81 6.87 25.40
N ILE A 112 -14.07 6.80 25.83
CA ILE A 112 -14.86 5.56 25.80
C ILE A 112 -15.05 5.05 24.36
N THR A 113 -15.32 5.96 23.42
CA THR A 113 -15.48 5.59 22.00
C THR A 113 -14.23 4.91 21.46
N PHE A 114 -13.05 5.49 21.70
CA PHE A 114 -11.79 4.90 21.27
C PHE A 114 -11.45 3.62 22.04
N ALA A 115 -11.79 3.53 23.34
CA ALA A 115 -11.63 2.30 24.10
C ALA A 115 -12.48 1.15 23.54
N VAL A 116 -13.72 1.43 23.11
CA VAL A 116 -14.59 0.44 22.45
C VAL A 116 -14.03 0.06 21.07
N ILE A 117 -13.54 1.02 20.28
CA ILE A 117 -12.90 0.73 18.99
C ILE A 117 -11.68 -0.17 19.19
N ALA A 118 -10.81 0.16 20.14
CA ALA A 118 -9.65 -0.65 20.47
C ALA A 118 -10.05 -2.08 20.89
N MET A 119 -11.02 -2.21 21.77
CA MET A 119 -11.50 -3.52 22.24
C MET A 119 -12.09 -4.36 21.10
N ILE A 120 -12.95 -3.78 20.26
CA ILE A 120 -13.53 -4.50 19.11
C ILE A 120 -12.43 -4.93 18.15
N SER A 121 -11.48 -4.03 17.81
CA SER A 121 -10.37 -4.34 16.91
C SER A 121 -9.49 -5.44 17.50
N LEU A 122 -9.22 -5.41 18.80
CA LEU A 122 -8.45 -6.46 19.50
C LEU A 122 -9.17 -7.81 19.43
N VAL A 123 -10.48 -7.84 19.67
CA VAL A 123 -11.26 -9.08 19.54
C VAL A 123 -11.20 -9.62 18.11
N MET A 124 -11.32 -8.74 17.09
CA MET A 124 -11.26 -9.13 15.68
C MET A 124 -9.91 -9.72 15.27
N VAL A 125 -8.83 -9.33 15.92
CA VAL A 125 -7.49 -9.87 15.68
C VAL A 125 -7.34 -11.30 16.20
N THR A 126 -8.12 -11.68 17.20
CA THR A 126 -8.01 -12.97 17.90
C THR A 126 -9.00 -14.00 17.39
N LYS A 127 -8.80 -15.26 17.80
CA LYS A 127 -9.74 -16.37 17.51
C LYS A 127 -11.12 -16.20 18.15
N LEU A 128 -11.30 -15.23 19.04
CA LEU A 128 -12.60 -14.95 19.66
C LEU A 128 -13.61 -14.37 18.65
N PHE A 129 -13.14 -13.71 17.60
CA PHE A 129 -14.02 -13.20 16.56
C PHE A 129 -14.33 -14.29 15.52
N PRO A 130 -15.60 -14.56 15.26
CA PRO A 130 -15.99 -15.69 14.40
C PRO A 130 -15.94 -15.30 12.91
N TRP A 131 -14.73 -15.13 12.35
CA TRP A 131 -14.55 -14.79 10.94
C TRP A 131 -15.23 -15.77 9.98
N ILE A 132 -15.33 -17.04 10.37
CA ILE A 132 -15.89 -18.12 9.56
C ILE A 132 -17.33 -17.87 9.11
N ILE A 133 -18.11 -17.14 9.92
CA ILE A 133 -19.52 -16.83 9.63
C ILE A 133 -19.72 -15.41 9.08
N MET A 134 -18.64 -14.69 8.88
CA MET A 134 -18.72 -13.31 8.39
C MET A 134 -19.02 -13.24 6.88
N PRO A 135 -19.73 -12.18 6.42
CA PRO A 135 -19.96 -11.96 5.00
C PRO A 135 -18.65 -11.84 4.23
N LYS A 136 -18.64 -12.35 2.98
CA LYS A 136 -17.47 -12.27 2.08
C LYS A 136 -16.94 -10.86 1.87
N THR A 137 -17.76 -9.83 2.01
CA THR A 137 -17.32 -8.42 1.97
C THR A 137 -16.36 -8.05 3.09
N LEU A 138 -16.47 -8.66 4.26
CA LEU A 138 -15.53 -8.45 5.37
C LEU A 138 -14.24 -9.26 5.20
N THR A 139 -14.28 -10.36 4.47
CA THR A 139 -13.08 -11.17 4.22
C THR A 139 -12.14 -10.56 3.18
N THR A 140 -12.54 -9.48 2.50
CA THR A 140 -11.63 -8.65 1.69
C THR A 140 -10.49 -8.05 2.51
N LEU A 141 -10.61 -8.05 3.85
CA LEU A 141 -9.53 -7.72 4.77
C LEU A 141 -8.30 -8.65 4.59
N GLN A 142 -8.47 -9.85 4.08
CA GLN A 142 -7.49 -10.92 3.84
C GLN A 142 -6.89 -11.52 5.12
N PHE A 143 -6.47 -10.68 6.06
CA PHE A 143 -5.80 -11.10 7.29
C PHE A 143 -6.42 -10.41 8.50
N ALA A 144 -6.81 -11.18 9.51
CA ALA A 144 -7.38 -10.67 10.75
C ALA A 144 -6.45 -9.68 11.47
N TRP A 145 -5.13 -9.92 11.43
CA TRP A 145 -4.14 -9.08 12.08
C TRP A 145 -4.07 -7.64 11.52
N ARG A 146 -4.61 -7.37 10.32
CA ARG A 146 -4.72 -5.99 9.81
C ARG A 146 -5.57 -5.08 10.71
N MET A 147 -6.43 -5.66 11.54
CA MET A 147 -7.19 -4.92 12.54
C MET A 147 -6.32 -4.34 13.66
N LEU A 148 -5.04 -4.79 13.80
CA LEU A 148 -4.09 -4.18 14.73
C LEU A 148 -3.86 -2.69 14.44
N ALA A 149 -3.84 -2.28 13.18
CA ALA A 149 -3.68 -0.86 12.83
C ALA A 149 -4.78 0.01 13.46
N PHE A 150 -6.03 -0.47 13.46
CA PHE A 150 -7.14 0.23 14.11
C PHE A 150 -7.04 0.17 15.64
N PHE A 151 -6.59 -0.95 16.17
CA PHE A 151 -6.34 -1.12 17.61
C PHE A 151 -5.27 -0.15 18.08
N GLU A 152 -4.11 -0.10 17.44
CA GLU A 152 -2.99 0.76 17.80
C GLU A 152 -3.31 2.24 17.63
N PHE A 153 -4.03 2.60 16.56
CA PHE A 153 -4.50 3.96 16.36
C PHE A 153 -5.43 4.42 17.49
N ALA A 154 -6.44 3.62 17.81
CA ALA A 154 -7.37 3.95 18.89
C ALA A 154 -6.66 3.99 20.26
N LEU A 155 -5.74 3.05 20.50
CA LEU A 155 -4.95 2.99 21.72
C LEU A 155 -4.02 4.21 21.85
N SER A 156 -3.42 4.68 20.75
CA SER A 156 -2.56 5.87 20.75
C SER A 156 -3.31 7.13 21.20
N ILE A 157 -4.57 7.29 20.78
CA ILE A 157 -5.42 8.41 21.23
C ILE A 157 -5.69 8.31 22.74
N ILE A 158 -6.02 7.11 23.23
CA ILE A 158 -6.22 6.86 24.66
C ILE A 158 -4.94 7.18 25.44
N CYS A 159 -3.79 6.72 24.94
CA CYS A 159 -2.49 6.97 25.55
C CYS A 159 -2.16 8.47 25.62
N ALA A 160 -2.46 9.23 24.58
CA ALA A 160 -2.26 10.67 24.56
C ALA A 160 -3.13 11.38 25.63
N ILE A 161 -4.39 10.98 25.75
CA ILE A 161 -5.29 11.50 26.79
C ILE A 161 -4.76 11.13 28.18
N ASN A 162 -4.36 9.86 28.39
CA ASN A 162 -3.83 9.40 29.67
C ASN A 162 -2.57 10.16 30.07
N LEU A 163 -1.65 10.37 29.13
CA LEU A 163 -0.41 11.11 29.36
C LEU A 163 -0.70 12.54 29.76
N TYR A 164 -1.59 13.24 29.01
CA TYR A 164 -1.97 14.61 29.30
C TYR A 164 -2.48 14.78 30.73
N TYR A 165 -3.50 14.01 31.11
CA TYR A 165 -4.09 14.12 32.46
C TYR A 165 -3.19 13.60 33.57
N PHE A 166 -2.30 12.67 33.29
CA PHE A 166 -1.29 12.19 34.24
C PHE A 166 -0.25 13.29 34.54
N VAL A 167 0.25 13.95 33.50
CA VAL A 167 1.22 15.04 33.63
C VAL A 167 0.57 16.24 34.36
N GLU A 168 -0.67 16.60 34.00
CA GLU A 168 -1.43 17.67 34.67
C GLU A 168 -1.61 17.36 36.15
N MET A 169 -1.90 16.11 36.50
CA MET A 169 -2.07 15.69 37.90
C MET A 169 -0.78 15.83 38.73
N ILE A 170 0.40 15.59 38.14
CA ILE A 170 1.70 15.68 38.81
C ILE A 170 2.18 17.14 38.85
N ALA A 171 2.00 17.88 37.78
CA ALA A 171 2.52 19.23 37.62
C ALA A 171 1.80 20.26 38.52
N LYS A 172 0.48 20.08 38.83
CA LYS A 172 -0.29 20.92 39.74
C LYS A 172 0.06 22.40 39.67
N ASP A 173 -0.34 23.09 38.64
CA ASP A 173 -0.13 24.53 38.44
C ASP A 173 1.34 25.00 38.27
N LYS A 174 2.29 24.05 38.12
CA LYS A 174 3.69 24.36 37.85
C LYS A 174 3.97 24.20 36.35
N GLU A 175 3.75 25.25 35.57
CA GLU A 175 3.91 25.25 34.11
C GLU A 175 5.24 24.70 33.63
N ASN A 176 6.34 25.11 34.29
CA ASN A 176 7.67 24.61 33.93
C ASN A 176 7.81 23.09 34.14
N LEU A 177 7.23 22.55 35.23
CA LEU A 177 7.26 21.12 35.48
C LEU A 177 6.41 20.37 34.47
N TYR A 178 5.25 20.90 34.08
CA TYR A 178 4.41 20.35 33.04
C TYR A 178 5.18 20.21 31.72
N ASN A 179 5.81 21.30 31.27
CA ASN A 179 6.55 21.31 30.01
C ASN A 179 7.72 20.33 30.01
N VAL A 180 8.46 20.23 31.12
CA VAL A 180 9.58 19.28 31.28
C VAL A 180 9.09 17.83 31.25
N LEU A 181 8.05 17.48 32.00
CA LEU A 181 7.50 16.13 32.03
C LEU A 181 6.93 15.72 30.67
N PHE A 182 6.27 16.64 29.97
CA PHE A 182 5.73 16.41 28.64
C PHE A 182 6.86 16.18 27.62
N ALA A 183 7.91 17.02 27.64
CA ALA A 183 9.08 16.85 26.77
C ALA A 183 9.81 15.53 27.02
N ILE A 184 10.00 15.14 28.28
CA ILE A 184 10.60 13.84 28.63
C ILE A 184 9.75 12.67 28.12
N SER A 185 8.43 12.77 28.23
CA SER A 185 7.51 11.73 27.74
C SER A 185 7.59 11.55 26.23
N ILE A 186 7.63 12.66 25.48
CA ILE A 186 7.82 12.64 24.02
C ILE A 186 9.20 12.04 23.67
N ALA A 187 10.26 12.46 24.35
CA ALA A 187 11.61 11.93 24.11
C ALA A 187 11.68 10.41 24.36
N LEU A 188 11.05 9.90 25.42
CA LEU A 188 10.98 8.47 25.70
C LEU A 188 10.21 7.69 24.62
N ILE A 189 9.12 8.26 24.09
CA ILE A 189 8.37 7.66 22.97
C ILE A 189 9.26 7.58 21.73
N ILE A 190 9.94 8.68 21.37
CA ILE A 190 10.84 8.73 20.21
C ILE A 190 11.97 7.71 20.35
N VAL A 191 12.65 7.67 21.50
CA VAL A 191 13.75 6.73 21.76
C VAL A 191 13.27 5.28 21.66
N SER A 192 12.07 4.98 22.15
CA SER A 192 11.54 3.62 22.05
C SER A 192 11.16 3.22 20.61
N MET A 193 10.72 4.17 19.78
CA MET A 193 10.49 3.92 18.35
C MET A 193 11.80 3.62 17.61
N VAL A 194 12.85 4.41 17.86
CA VAL A 194 14.17 4.17 17.25
C VAL A 194 14.76 2.81 17.64
N LYS A 195 14.53 2.34 18.88
CA LYS A 195 14.99 1.00 19.30
C LYS A 195 14.23 -0.15 18.61
N ILE A 196 12.98 0.05 18.21
CA ILE A 196 12.21 -0.96 17.48
C ILE A 196 12.83 -1.19 16.09
N ASP A 197 13.24 -0.14 15.39
CA ASP A 197 13.89 -0.25 14.08
C ASP A 197 15.28 -0.90 14.16
N TYR A 198 16.03 -0.70 15.25
CA TYR A 198 17.36 -1.29 15.43
C TYR A 198 17.33 -2.80 15.71
N ASN A 199 16.21 -3.36 16.18
CA ASN A 199 16.04 -4.80 16.40
C ASN A 199 15.54 -5.55 15.14
N TYR A 200 15.20 -4.84 14.07
CA TYR A 200 15.26 -5.42 12.75
C TYR A 200 16.75 -5.60 12.41
N SER A 201 17.32 -6.69 12.91
CA SER A 201 18.50 -7.21 12.27
C SER A 201 18.09 -7.50 10.83
N TYR A 202 18.53 -6.67 9.90
CA TYR A 202 18.85 -7.16 8.58
C TYR A 202 19.85 -8.28 8.83
N GLU A 203 19.34 -9.50 9.05
CA GLU A 203 20.17 -10.68 8.99
C GLU A 203 20.80 -10.61 7.62
N ASP A 204 22.04 -10.12 7.63
CA ASP A 204 22.94 -10.14 6.50
C ASP A 204 22.22 -10.04 5.14
N GLU A 205 21.88 -8.81 4.71
CA GLU A 205 22.08 -8.54 3.31
C GLU A 205 23.57 -8.84 3.10
N LYS A 206 23.90 -10.10 2.88
CA LYS A 206 25.16 -10.46 2.26
C LYS A 206 25.19 -9.58 1.02
N ASN A 207 26.17 -8.69 0.96
CA ASN A 207 26.51 -8.05 -0.29
C ASN A 207 26.91 -9.19 -1.23
N LEU A 208 25.90 -9.79 -1.85
CA LEU A 208 26.10 -10.85 -2.82
C LEU A 208 26.81 -10.20 -4.00
N THR A 209 27.87 -10.81 -4.45
CA THR A 209 28.42 -10.46 -5.75
C THR A 209 27.36 -10.77 -6.82
N ASP A 210 27.44 -10.11 -7.96
CA ASP A 210 26.48 -10.36 -9.06
C ASP A 210 26.42 -11.86 -9.41
N GLU A 211 27.54 -12.59 -9.33
CA GLU A 211 27.62 -14.03 -9.56
C GLU A 211 26.90 -14.84 -8.49
N GLU A 212 27.00 -14.47 -7.21
CA GLU A 212 26.27 -15.14 -6.12
C GLU A 212 24.78 -14.84 -6.18
N TYR A 213 24.40 -13.62 -6.61
CA TYR A 213 23.02 -13.24 -6.83
C TYR A 213 22.42 -14.03 -7.99
N GLU A 214 23.10 -14.13 -9.12
CA GLU A 214 22.67 -14.95 -10.27
C GLU A 214 22.58 -16.42 -9.93
N ALA A 215 23.52 -16.97 -9.14
CA ALA A 215 23.46 -18.35 -8.66
C ALA A 215 22.25 -18.62 -7.75
N GLN A 216 21.95 -17.69 -6.82
CA GLN A 216 20.76 -17.79 -5.97
C GLN A 216 19.46 -17.65 -6.76
N ILE A 217 19.48 -16.85 -7.83
CA ILE A 217 18.35 -16.73 -8.76
C ILE A 217 18.13 -18.01 -9.53
N ALA A 218 19.19 -18.64 -10.02
CA ALA A 218 19.12 -19.91 -10.74
C ALA A 218 18.67 -21.08 -9.85
N GLU A 219 19.01 -21.04 -8.56
CA GLU A 219 18.65 -22.06 -7.58
C GLU A 219 17.24 -21.89 -6.99
N LYS A 220 16.78 -20.65 -6.85
CA LYS A 220 15.40 -20.35 -6.48
C LYS A 220 14.55 -20.38 -7.73
N THR A 221 13.87 -21.49 -7.93
CA THR A 221 12.82 -21.67 -8.94
C THR A 221 11.88 -20.45 -8.97
N SER A 222 12.20 -19.52 -9.86
CA SER A 222 11.50 -18.30 -10.22
C SER A 222 11.52 -17.14 -9.20
N ILE A 223 12.27 -16.11 -9.56
CA ILE A 223 12.23 -14.75 -8.98
C ILE A 223 10.80 -14.17 -9.02
N TRP A 224 10.01 -14.62 -9.94
CA TRP A 224 8.64 -14.18 -10.21
C TRP A 224 7.61 -14.88 -9.31
N SER A 225 8.01 -15.83 -8.48
CA SER A 225 7.10 -16.59 -7.62
C SER A 225 6.57 -15.77 -6.43
N ILE A 226 7.14 -14.61 -6.16
CA ILE A 226 6.89 -13.91 -4.89
C ILE A 226 5.49 -13.28 -4.86
N ASN A 227 4.93 -12.83 -5.97
CA ASN A 227 3.53 -12.38 -6.03
C ASN A 227 3.02 -12.34 -7.48
N ARG A 228 2.62 -13.48 -8.00
CA ARG A 228 1.99 -13.60 -9.33
C ARG A 228 0.71 -12.79 -9.49
N ASP A 229 0.17 -12.33 -8.38
CA ASP A 229 -1.12 -11.64 -8.31
C ASP A 229 -1.21 -10.43 -9.24
N TYR A 230 -0.12 -9.71 -9.41
CA TYR A 230 -0.08 -8.51 -10.25
C TYR A 230 0.31 -8.78 -11.70
N LEU A 231 0.60 -10.02 -12.07
CA LEU A 231 0.92 -10.37 -13.45
C LEU A 231 -0.33 -10.38 -14.33
N PRO A 232 -0.21 -10.02 -15.61
CA PRO A 232 -1.24 -10.29 -16.60
C PRO A 232 -1.56 -11.79 -16.65
N LYS A 233 -2.82 -12.15 -16.86
CA LYS A 233 -3.25 -13.55 -16.91
C LYS A 233 -2.52 -14.40 -17.94
N LYS A 234 -2.14 -13.80 -19.07
CA LYS A 234 -1.44 -14.50 -20.12
C LYS A 234 0.00 -14.89 -19.74
N VAL A 235 0.62 -14.16 -18.82
CA VAL A 235 1.93 -14.53 -18.24
C VAL A 235 1.82 -15.81 -17.44
N ASP A 236 0.61 -16.20 -17.02
CA ASP A 236 0.42 -17.35 -16.18
C ASP A 236 0.81 -18.64 -16.95
N THR A 237 1.87 -19.27 -16.68
CA THR A 237 1.99 -20.24 -15.65
C THR A 237 1.22 -21.50 -15.91
N LYS A 238 1.79 -22.28 -16.74
CA LYS A 238 1.36 -23.68 -16.86
C LYS A 238 1.72 -24.41 -15.56
N ALA A 239 0.88 -25.31 -15.18
CA ALA A 239 0.79 -26.06 -13.92
C ALA A 239 2.08 -26.73 -13.37
N LEU A 240 3.26 -26.44 -13.89
CA LEU A 240 4.54 -27.06 -13.55
C LEU A 240 5.58 -26.10 -12.93
N GLY A 241 5.15 -24.91 -12.50
CA GLY A 241 6.04 -24.02 -11.76
C GLY A 241 7.00 -23.17 -12.57
N LYS A 242 7.13 -23.37 -13.88
CA LYS A 242 7.94 -22.53 -14.74
C LYS A 242 7.05 -21.66 -15.63
N SER A 243 7.17 -20.33 -15.51
CA SER A 243 6.50 -19.38 -16.38
C SER A 243 7.37 -19.09 -17.62
N TYR A 244 6.77 -18.49 -18.66
CA TYR A 244 7.51 -18.00 -19.81
C TYR A 244 8.63 -17.04 -19.40
N LEU A 245 8.43 -16.27 -18.33
CA LEU A 245 9.41 -15.35 -17.79
C LEU A 245 10.66 -16.02 -17.19
N ASP A 246 10.57 -17.26 -16.76
CA ASP A 246 11.69 -17.97 -16.10
C ASP A 246 12.80 -18.38 -17.09
N TYR A 247 12.51 -18.44 -18.39
CA TYR A 247 13.45 -18.83 -19.42
C TYR A 247 13.56 -17.84 -20.59
N ARG A 248 12.80 -16.77 -20.54
CA ARG A 248 12.87 -15.71 -21.54
C ARG A 248 14.10 -14.85 -21.30
N GLU A 249 14.94 -14.70 -22.32
CA GLU A 249 16.04 -13.75 -22.29
C GLU A 249 15.52 -12.30 -22.32
N ASP A 250 16.28 -11.40 -21.73
CA ASP A 250 15.94 -9.98 -21.60
C ASP A 250 16.26 -9.20 -22.88
N LYS A 251 15.66 -9.61 -23.99
CA LYS A 251 15.86 -9.01 -25.32
C LYS A 251 14.57 -8.93 -26.14
N VAL A 252 14.59 -8.19 -27.23
CA VAL A 252 13.49 -8.10 -28.20
C VAL A 252 13.42 -9.39 -29.02
N TYR A 253 12.22 -9.94 -29.17
CA TYR A 253 11.96 -11.11 -30.02
C TYR A 253 11.06 -10.75 -31.21
N VAL A 254 11.35 -11.34 -32.35
CA VAL A 254 10.45 -11.32 -33.52
C VAL A 254 9.49 -12.49 -33.34
N LEU A 255 8.22 -12.23 -33.09
CA LEU A 255 7.18 -13.26 -32.95
C LEU A 255 6.60 -13.67 -34.32
N ASP A 256 6.42 -12.72 -35.19
CA ASP A 256 5.90 -12.96 -36.53
C ASP A 256 6.55 -11.98 -37.53
N GLY A 257 6.69 -12.44 -38.77
CA GLY A 257 7.34 -11.65 -39.84
C GLY A 257 8.87 -11.77 -39.80
N ASN A 258 9.55 -10.75 -40.31
CA ASN A 258 11.00 -10.66 -40.37
C ASN A 258 11.47 -9.27 -39.91
N ALA A 259 12.48 -9.22 -39.06
CA ALA A 259 13.20 -7.99 -38.70
C ALA A 259 14.58 -8.37 -38.15
N THR A 260 15.56 -7.51 -38.37
CA THR A 260 16.88 -7.60 -37.71
C THR A 260 16.91 -6.56 -36.58
N ILE A 261 17.13 -7.00 -35.35
CA ILE A 261 17.22 -6.14 -34.18
C ILE A 261 18.69 -5.85 -33.93
N ILE A 262 19.06 -4.58 -33.84
CA ILE A 262 20.43 -4.13 -33.58
C ILE A 262 20.41 -3.00 -32.53
N ASN A 263 21.58 -2.74 -31.94
CA ASN A 263 21.81 -1.64 -30.98
C ASN A 263 20.85 -1.63 -29.79
N GLU A 264 20.38 -2.79 -29.34
CA GLU A 264 19.47 -2.90 -28.20
C GLU A 264 20.14 -2.41 -26.92
N LYS A 265 19.53 -1.43 -26.27
CA LYS A 265 19.94 -0.84 -25.00
C LYS A 265 18.75 -0.73 -24.06
N LYS A 266 18.77 -1.53 -23.01
CA LYS A 266 17.76 -1.50 -21.94
C LYS A 266 18.33 -0.88 -20.69
N LYS A 267 17.61 0.07 -20.13
CA LYS A 267 17.90 0.66 -18.83
C LYS A 267 16.61 0.92 -18.08
N ASP A 268 16.40 0.22 -16.98
CA ASP A 268 15.20 0.31 -16.16
C ASP A 268 13.91 0.13 -16.99
N LEU A 269 13.05 1.14 -17.03
CA LEU A 269 11.78 1.15 -17.76
C LEU A 269 11.91 1.80 -19.16
N GLN A 270 13.11 1.90 -19.68
CA GLN A 270 13.40 2.44 -21.02
C GLN A 270 14.19 1.42 -21.84
N LEU A 271 13.78 1.23 -23.08
CA LEU A 271 14.45 0.41 -24.07
C LEU A 271 14.57 1.21 -25.37
N GLU A 272 15.74 1.17 -25.97
CA GLU A 272 16.02 1.73 -27.29
C GLU A 272 16.64 0.64 -28.15
N PHE A 273 16.23 0.53 -29.39
CA PHE A 273 16.81 -0.40 -30.35
C PHE A 273 16.52 0.07 -31.78
N ASP A 274 17.33 -0.40 -32.69
CA ASP A 274 17.13 -0.19 -34.11
C ASP A 274 16.62 -1.48 -34.77
N ILE A 275 15.75 -1.33 -35.76
CA ILE A 275 15.26 -2.42 -36.60
C ILE A 275 15.61 -2.17 -38.05
N GLU A 276 16.05 -3.24 -38.71
CA GLU A 276 16.38 -3.24 -40.13
C GLU A 276 15.67 -4.36 -40.86
N ASN A 277 15.49 -4.21 -42.17
CA ASN A 277 14.98 -5.24 -43.07
C ASN A 277 13.64 -5.85 -42.61
N TYR A 278 12.75 -5.02 -42.03
CA TYR A 278 11.46 -5.53 -41.59
C TYR A 278 10.36 -5.38 -42.67
N LYS A 279 9.36 -6.22 -42.57
CA LYS A 279 8.18 -6.21 -43.42
C LYS A 279 6.97 -5.68 -42.66
N ALA A 280 5.99 -5.15 -43.39
CA ALA A 280 4.70 -4.81 -42.81
C ALA A 280 4.08 -6.00 -42.10
N ASN A 281 3.36 -5.73 -40.99
CA ASN A 281 2.77 -6.70 -40.10
C ASN A 281 3.77 -7.53 -39.26
N THR A 282 5.06 -7.17 -39.25
CA THR A 282 6.00 -7.78 -38.29
C THR A 282 5.59 -7.48 -36.86
N ILE A 283 5.56 -8.50 -36.01
CA ILE A 283 5.23 -8.42 -34.59
C ILE A 283 6.50 -8.62 -33.79
N LEU A 284 6.79 -7.64 -32.92
CA LEU A 284 7.90 -7.69 -31.99
C LEU A 284 7.37 -7.82 -30.56
N GLU A 285 7.96 -8.71 -29.76
CA GLU A 285 7.73 -8.82 -28.32
C GLU A 285 8.91 -8.20 -27.58
N LEU A 286 8.60 -7.24 -26.72
CA LEU A 286 9.56 -6.46 -25.99
C LEU A 286 9.86 -7.09 -24.62
N PRO A 287 11.03 -6.84 -23.99
CA PRO A 287 11.41 -7.41 -22.71
C PRO A 287 10.74 -6.71 -21.51
N TYR A 288 9.45 -6.49 -21.62
CA TYR A 288 8.60 -5.91 -20.57
C TYR A 288 7.28 -6.68 -20.47
N ILE A 289 6.81 -6.89 -19.26
CA ILE A 289 5.45 -7.36 -19.01
C ILE A 289 4.48 -6.28 -19.46
N TYR A 290 3.36 -6.68 -20.06
CA TYR A 290 2.35 -5.74 -20.51
C TYR A 290 1.62 -5.09 -19.33
N TYR A 291 1.92 -3.82 -19.09
CA TYR A 291 1.18 -2.96 -18.19
C TYR A 291 0.67 -1.71 -18.92
N LEU A 292 -0.44 -1.15 -18.43
CA LEU A 292 -0.91 0.16 -18.91
C LEU A 292 0.14 1.22 -18.59
N GLY A 293 0.34 2.18 -19.49
CA GLY A 293 1.24 3.31 -19.25
C GLY A 293 2.56 3.28 -20.03
N TYR A 294 2.88 2.19 -20.73
CA TYR A 294 3.98 2.21 -21.68
C TYR A 294 3.65 3.08 -22.91
N THR A 295 4.66 3.62 -23.53
CA THR A 295 4.60 4.34 -24.81
C THR A 295 5.74 3.84 -25.68
N VAL A 296 5.43 3.52 -26.93
CA VAL A 296 6.41 3.14 -27.94
C VAL A 296 6.35 4.16 -29.08
N THR A 297 7.51 4.67 -29.45
CA THR A 297 7.63 5.68 -30.53
C THR A 297 8.75 5.33 -31.49
N THR A 298 8.60 5.77 -32.73
CA THR A 298 9.69 5.79 -33.71
C THR A 298 10.66 6.96 -33.44
N GLY A 299 11.80 6.97 -34.11
CA GLY A 299 12.75 8.11 -34.07
C GLY A 299 12.14 9.44 -34.51
N GLN A 300 11.00 9.43 -35.22
CA GLN A 300 10.23 10.61 -35.63
C GLN A 300 9.14 10.97 -34.61
N ASN A 301 9.13 10.33 -33.42
CA ASN A 301 8.12 10.48 -32.37
C ASN A 301 6.69 10.01 -32.76
N GLU A 302 6.56 9.23 -33.80
CA GLU A 302 5.28 8.61 -34.15
C GLU A 302 4.98 7.46 -33.19
N LYS A 303 3.75 7.41 -32.69
CA LYS A 303 3.32 6.36 -31.76
C LYS A 303 3.04 5.07 -32.52
N ILE A 304 3.59 3.98 -31.99
CA ILE A 304 3.33 2.63 -32.46
C ILE A 304 2.24 1.99 -31.62
N GLN A 305 1.33 1.26 -32.24
CA GLN A 305 0.29 0.52 -31.54
C GLN A 305 0.90 -0.61 -30.71
N MET A 306 0.54 -0.64 -29.44
CA MET A 306 0.96 -1.66 -28.50
C MET A 306 -0.19 -2.59 -28.13
N PHE A 307 0.13 -3.83 -27.81
CA PHE A 307 -0.84 -4.81 -27.33
C PHE A 307 -0.16 -5.86 -26.43
N GLU A 308 -0.98 -6.65 -25.74
CA GLU A 308 -0.52 -7.76 -24.93
C GLU A 308 -0.30 -8.98 -25.81
N SER A 309 0.93 -9.51 -25.86
CA SER A 309 1.26 -10.75 -26.58
C SER A 309 0.53 -11.95 -25.94
N ASP A 310 0.57 -13.10 -26.60
CA ASP A 310 0.03 -14.35 -26.03
C ASP A 310 0.81 -14.85 -24.82
N ASN A 311 2.01 -14.31 -24.62
CA ASN A 311 2.85 -14.57 -23.43
C ASN A 311 2.65 -13.53 -22.30
N GLY A 312 1.75 -12.55 -22.48
CA GLY A 312 1.52 -11.47 -21.50
C GLY A 312 2.59 -10.39 -21.48
N MET A 313 3.44 -10.37 -22.51
CA MET A 313 4.48 -9.35 -22.67
C MET A 313 3.98 -8.18 -23.52
N LEU A 314 4.67 -7.05 -23.42
CA LEU A 314 4.44 -5.91 -24.28
C LEU A 314 4.84 -6.26 -25.72
N ALA A 315 3.92 -6.12 -26.65
CA ALA A 315 4.16 -6.36 -28.06
C ALA A 315 3.78 -5.13 -28.91
N ILE A 316 4.45 -4.98 -30.04
CA ILE A 316 4.17 -3.95 -31.04
C ILE A 316 4.01 -4.59 -32.40
N LYS A 317 3.20 -3.95 -33.23
CA LYS A 317 3.03 -4.31 -34.63
C LYS A 317 3.56 -3.19 -35.54
N LEU A 318 4.35 -3.55 -36.50
CA LEU A 318 4.92 -2.65 -37.49
C LEU A 318 4.06 -2.69 -38.75
N ASP A 319 3.39 -1.60 -39.07
CA ASP A 319 2.39 -1.58 -40.13
C ASP A 319 2.97 -1.24 -41.50
N GLU A 320 4.15 -0.62 -41.56
CA GLU A 320 4.78 -0.17 -42.80
C GLU A 320 6.06 -0.94 -43.11
N ASN A 321 6.36 -1.09 -44.39
CA ASN A 321 7.64 -1.58 -44.86
C ASN A 321 8.63 -0.41 -44.91
N ILE A 322 9.53 -0.33 -43.96
CA ILE A 322 10.57 0.68 -43.88
C ILE A 322 11.93 -0.05 -43.83
N GLU A 323 12.97 0.51 -44.47
CA GLU A 323 14.30 -0.12 -44.48
C GLU A 323 14.91 -0.18 -43.07
N SER A 324 14.69 0.86 -42.25
CA SER A 324 15.17 0.92 -40.87
C SER A 324 14.33 1.88 -40.03
N ALA A 325 14.20 1.60 -38.74
CA ALA A 325 13.58 2.51 -37.78
C ALA A 325 14.27 2.40 -36.41
N HIS A 326 14.40 3.54 -35.74
CA HIS A 326 14.78 3.61 -34.35
C HIS A 326 13.53 3.54 -33.48
N ILE A 327 13.50 2.63 -32.51
CA ILE A 327 12.35 2.41 -31.62
C ILE A 327 12.74 2.79 -30.19
N THR A 328 11.91 3.59 -29.56
CA THR A 328 12.04 3.96 -28.15
C THR A 328 10.80 3.51 -27.38
N VAL A 329 11.03 2.77 -26.30
CA VAL A 329 10.00 2.28 -25.39
C VAL A 329 10.22 2.94 -24.03
N LYS A 330 9.18 3.54 -23.44
CA LYS A 330 9.25 4.18 -22.13
C LYS A 330 7.97 3.93 -21.35
N TYR A 331 8.10 3.72 -20.04
CA TYR A 331 6.95 3.82 -19.16
C TYR A 331 6.71 5.30 -18.83
N THR A 332 5.59 5.83 -19.25
CA THR A 332 5.24 7.25 -19.07
C THR A 332 4.04 7.46 -18.15
N GLY A 333 3.43 6.37 -17.67
CA GLY A 333 2.16 6.40 -16.98
C GLY A 333 0.97 6.68 -17.91
N THR A 334 -0.22 6.38 -17.44
CA THR A 334 -1.45 6.67 -18.20
C THR A 334 -1.85 8.14 -18.09
N ILE A 335 -2.71 8.61 -18.98
CA ILE A 335 -3.29 9.96 -18.88
C ILE A 335 -4.14 10.09 -17.61
N ILE A 336 -4.87 9.02 -17.27
CA ILE A 336 -5.70 8.97 -16.06
C ILE A 336 -4.84 9.09 -14.80
N GLU A 337 -3.71 8.41 -14.75
CA GLU A 337 -2.72 8.53 -13.69
C GLU A 337 -2.23 9.98 -13.53
N LYS A 338 -1.79 10.62 -14.61
CA LYS A 338 -1.30 12.01 -14.61
C LYS A 338 -2.35 13.01 -14.14
N VAL A 339 -3.58 12.86 -14.62
CA VAL A 339 -4.71 13.72 -14.23
C VAL A 339 -5.05 13.51 -12.75
N SER A 340 -5.01 12.28 -12.26
CA SER A 340 -5.29 11.98 -10.85
C SER A 340 -4.23 12.57 -9.91
N TYR A 341 -2.96 12.58 -10.29
CA TYR A 341 -1.90 13.28 -9.54
C TYR A 341 -2.15 14.78 -9.46
N LEU A 342 -2.56 15.40 -10.58
CA LEU A 342 -2.87 16.82 -10.60
C LEU A 342 -4.07 17.15 -9.70
N ILE A 343 -5.14 16.35 -9.77
CA ILE A 343 -6.32 16.52 -8.90
C ILE A 343 -5.92 16.41 -7.43
N SER A 344 -5.13 15.42 -7.06
CA SER A 344 -4.67 15.25 -5.68
C SER A 344 -3.84 16.44 -5.20
N ALA A 345 -2.89 16.91 -6.01
CA ALA A 345 -2.05 18.07 -5.67
C ALA A 345 -2.88 19.36 -5.44
N ILE A 346 -3.80 19.65 -6.35
CA ILE A 346 -4.72 20.79 -6.22
C ILE A 346 -5.58 20.64 -4.96
N SER A 347 -6.08 19.43 -4.69
CA SER A 347 -6.93 19.15 -3.54
C SER A 347 -6.20 19.34 -2.22
N ILE A 348 -4.92 18.96 -2.12
CA ILE A 348 -4.09 19.21 -0.94
C ILE A 348 -3.93 20.70 -0.69
N ILE A 349 -3.58 21.49 -1.73
CA ILE A 349 -3.42 22.94 -1.62
C ILE A 349 -4.73 23.59 -1.17
N THR A 350 -5.84 23.21 -1.79
CA THR A 350 -7.17 23.73 -1.48
C THR A 350 -7.60 23.38 -0.06
N PHE A 351 -7.30 22.16 0.40
CA PHE A 351 -7.59 21.71 1.77
C PHE A 351 -6.82 22.54 2.80
N ILE A 352 -5.52 22.78 2.57
CA ILE A 352 -4.70 23.65 3.44
C ILE A 352 -5.31 25.05 3.52
N GLY A 353 -5.67 25.63 2.37
CA GLY A 353 -6.34 26.93 2.31
C GLY A 353 -7.67 26.96 3.08
N TYR A 354 -8.47 25.89 2.93
CA TYR A 354 -9.73 25.74 3.66
C TYR A 354 -9.53 25.67 5.18
N VAL A 355 -8.53 24.93 5.66
CA VAL A 355 -8.21 24.84 7.09
C VAL A 355 -7.78 26.18 7.66
N ILE A 356 -6.91 26.91 6.93
CA ILE A 356 -6.46 28.25 7.35
C ILE A 356 -7.64 29.24 7.41
N TYR A 357 -8.50 29.21 6.39
CA TYR A 357 -9.70 30.06 6.33
C TYR A 357 -10.69 29.76 7.47
N SER A 358 -10.96 28.47 7.71
CA SER A 358 -11.86 28.02 8.77
C SER A 358 -11.39 28.46 10.15
N LYS A 359 -10.08 28.36 10.44
CA LYS A 359 -9.52 28.86 11.72
C LYS A 359 -9.70 30.35 11.93
N LYS A 360 -9.70 31.15 10.85
CA LYS A 360 -9.93 32.63 10.96
C LYS A 360 -11.38 33.00 11.24
N GLN A 361 -12.33 32.09 10.97
CA GLN A 361 -13.75 32.37 11.26
C GLN A 361 -14.17 31.91 12.67
N ASP A 362 -13.41 31.01 13.28
CA ASP A 362 -13.66 30.52 14.65
C ASP A 362 -12.98 31.42 15.72
N ILE A 363 -12.24 32.49 15.30
CA ILE A 363 -11.67 33.58 16.13
C ILE A 363 -12.53 34.83 15.99
#